data_2da744af2637465d818ad96b55a3ce5f
#
_entry.id   2da744af2637465d818ad96b55a3ce5f
#
_cell.length_a   1.000
_cell.length_b   1.000
_cell.length_c   1.000
_cell.angle_alpha   90.00
_cell.angle_beta   90.00
_cell.angle_gamma   90.00
#
_symmetry.space_group_name_H-M   'P 1'
#
loop_
_entity.id
_entity.type
_entity.pdbx_description
1 polymer ?
#
loop_
_entity_poly.entity_id
_entity_poly.type
_entity_poly.pdbx_seq_one_letter_code
_entity_poly.pdbx_strand_id
1 'polypeptide(L)'
;SDNSWENYSNTGAGWQAGDFELGTGYQMATTAGATMAFTGSVAASDQIQAVQDYSSSSGRIWNLVANPYPSYLNANENADDSNNFLTVNGTTTLHDTYVAIYGYDADGSGYTIYNNTSEATYIAPGQGFMVAADNASSGTSVSMTAAMQTTTGGDDFISGDIIQNTEVVI
;
A
#
# COMPACT_ATOMS: atom_id res chain seq x y z
N SER A 1 0.89 11.30 17.92
CA SER A 1 0.33 9.96 17.69
C SER A 1 1.14 8.97 18.54
N ASP A 2 0.49 7.97 19.07
CA ASP A 2 1.05 7.00 20.02
C ASP A 2 1.52 5.70 19.33
N ASN A 3 1.64 5.70 18.00
CA ASN A 3 2.00 4.54 17.18
C ASN A 3 1.02 3.36 17.28
N SER A 4 -0.21 3.60 17.63
CA SER A 4 -1.26 2.60 17.57
C SER A 4 -2.01 2.68 16.24
N TRP A 5 -2.65 1.58 15.88
CA TRP A 5 -3.66 1.60 14.81
C TRP A 5 -4.80 2.53 15.23
N GLU A 6 -5.15 3.46 14.36
CA GLU A 6 -6.32 4.27 14.58
C GLU A 6 -7.56 3.51 14.11
N ASN A 7 -8.49 3.28 15.02
CA ASN A 7 -9.69 2.53 14.74
C ASN A 7 -10.83 3.48 14.33
N TYR A 8 -11.29 3.34 13.11
CA TYR A 8 -12.49 4.01 12.63
C TYR A 8 -13.71 3.11 12.88
N SER A 9 -14.67 3.59 13.67
CA SER A 9 -15.90 2.85 13.98
C SER A 9 -17.12 3.71 13.63
N ASN A 10 -18.13 3.12 13.06
CA ASN A 10 -19.41 3.78 12.80
C ASN A 10 -20.40 3.71 13.98
N THR A 11 -19.96 3.17 15.12
CA THR A 11 -20.79 3.01 16.31
C THR A 11 -20.14 3.64 17.52
N GLY A 12 -20.83 4.58 18.16
CA GLY A 12 -20.40 5.17 19.42
C GLY A 12 -19.93 6.62 19.34
N ALA A 13 -19.70 7.22 20.51
CA ALA A 13 -19.16 8.58 20.62
C ALA A 13 -17.68 8.55 20.24
N GLY A 14 -17.34 9.29 19.19
CA GLY A 14 -15.96 9.37 18.66
C GLY A 14 -15.81 8.79 17.25
N TRP A 15 -16.93 8.50 16.57
CA TRP A 15 -16.87 8.14 15.16
C TRP A 15 -16.18 9.22 14.34
N GLN A 16 -15.09 8.85 13.71
CA GLN A 16 -14.33 9.71 12.81
C GLN A 16 -14.78 9.37 11.37
N ALA A 17 -15.75 10.11 10.86
CA ALA A 17 -16.05 10.10 9.45
C ALA A 17 -15.05 11.05 8.78
N GLY A 18 -13.93 10.52 8.36
CA GLY A 18 -12.98 11.22 7.49
C GLY A 18 -13.06 10.68 6.07
N ASP A 19 -12.64 11.48 5.12
CA ASP A 19 -12.37 11.00 3.78
C ASP A 19 -11.16 10.08 3.79
N PHE A 20 -11.14 9.06 2.95
CA PHE A 20 -9.96 8.24 2.74
C PHE A 20 -8.89 9.09 2.05
N GLU A 21 -7.69 9.11 2.60
CA GLU A 21 -6.56 9.82 2.04
C GLU A 21 -5.88 8.97 0.95
N LEU A 22 -5.60 9.60 -0.19
CA LEU A 22 -4.90 8.95 -1.30
C LEU A 22 -3.50 8.47 -0.86
N GLY A 23 -3.18 7.21 -1.16
CA GLY A 23 -1.90 6.61 -0.80
C GLY A 23 -1.81 6.09 0.64
N THR A 24 -2.76 6.43 1.52
CA THR A 24 -2.84 5.85 2.86
C THR A 24 -3.50 4.47 2.79
N GLY A 25 -2.88 3.49 3.42
CA GLY A 25 -3.44 2.15 3.53
C GLY A 25 -4.39 2.03 4.72
N TYR A 26 -5.49 1.33 4.52
CA TYR A 26 -6.50 1.08 5.55
C TYR A 26 -6.75 -0.42 5.68
N GLN A 27 -6.76 -0.94 6.90
CA GLN A 27 -7.18 -2.30 7.16
C GLN A 27 -8.67 -2.32 7.49
N MET A 28 -9.43 -3.10 6.74
CA MET A 28 -10.87 -3.21 6.91
C MET A 28 -11.28 -4.67 7.04
N ALA A 29 -12.37 -4.89 7.80
CA ALA A 29 -13.03 -6.18 7.87
C ALA A 29 -14.49 -6.01 7.44
N THR A 30 -14.97 -6.91 6.59
CA THR A 30 -16.36 -6.96 6.16
C THR A 30 -17.00 -8.28 6.57
N THR A 31 -18.31 -8.31 6.60
CA THR A 31 -19.04 -9.57 6.66
C THR A 31 -18.81 -10.36 5.36
N ALA A 32 -18.64 -11.67 5.46
CA ALA A 32 -18.42 -12.52 4.30
C ALA A 32 -19.49 -12.26 3.20
N GLY A 33 -19.00 -12.00 1.97
CA GLY A 33 -19.84 -11.68 0.83
C GLY A 33 -20.35 -10.23 0.76
N ALA A 34 -19.93 -9.34 1.67
CA ALA A 34 -20.27 -7.93 1.58
C ALA A 34 -19.45 -7.23 0.48
N THR A 35 -20.13 -6.35 -0.26
CA THR A 35 -19.48 -5.48 -1.24
C THR A 35 -19.01 -4.20 -0.56
N MET A 36 -17.78 -3.79 -0.81
CA MET A 36 -17.27 -2.49 -0.41
C MET A 36 -17.29 -1.56 -1.62
N ALA A 37 -17.80 -0.34 -1.43
CA ALA A 37 -17.82 0.67 -2.48
C ALA A 37 -17.15 1.95 -1.95
N PHE A 38 -16.28 2.52 -2.78
CA PHE A 38 -15.64 3.80 -2.54
C PHE A 38 -16.16 4.81 -3.55
N THR A 39 -16.47 6.01 -3.07
CA THR A 39 -16.89 7.13 -3.92
C THR A 39 -15.94 8.29 -3.74
N GLY A 40 -15.50 8.90 -4.83
CA GLY A 40 -14.54 10.01 -4.77
C GLY A 40 -13.89 10.27 -6.12
N SER A 41 -12.83 11.08 -6.11
CA SER A 41 -12.00 11.33 -7.27
C SER A 41 -10.81 10.39 -7.29
N VAL A 42 -10.50 9.85 -8.45
CA VAL A 42 -9.30 8.99 -8.64
C VAL A 42 -8.04 9.84 -8.78
N ALA A 43 -6.92 9.35 -8.32
CA ALA A 43 -5.63 9.97 -8.54
C ALA A 43 -5.24 9.89 -10.03
N ALA A 44 -4.78 11.01 -10.60
CA ALA A 44 -4.31 11.11 -11.98
C ALA A 44 -2.91 11.74 -12.10
N SER A 45 -2.36 12.25 -11.01
CA SER A 45 -1.04 12.86 -10.91
C SER A 45 -0.21 12.19 -9.82
N ASP A 46 1.07 12.54 -9.74
CA ASP A 46 1.96 12.06 -8.71
C ASP A 46 1.38 12.24 -7.32
N GLN A 47 1.49 11.21 -6.50
CA GLN A 47 1.05 11.19 -5.11
C GLN A 47 2.23 11.00 -4.18
N ILE A 48 2.17 11.65 -3.03
CA ILE A 48 3.19 11.57 -1.99
C ILE A 48 2.50 11.18 -0.70
N GLN A 49 2.92 10.07 -0.12
CA GLN A 49 2.41 9.59 1.16
C GLN A 49 3.50 9.70 2.23
N ALA A 50 3.24 10.44 3.30
CA ALA A 50 4.14 10.51 4.44
C ALA A 50 4.28 9.14 5.11
N VAL A 51 5.52 8.75 5.36
CA VAL A 51 5.87 7.56 6.14
C VAL A 51 6.71 7.99 7.34
N GLN A 52 6.67 7.22 8.39
CA GLN A 52 7.34 7.59 9.63
C GLN A 52 8.20 6.44 10.16
N ASP A 53 9.35 6.80 10.66
CA ASP A 53 10.18 5.96 11.49
C ASP A 53 10.10 6.40 12.95
N TYR A 54 9.58 5.53 13.77
CA TYR A 54 9.50 5.73 15.23
C TYR A 54 10.51 4.84 15.99
N SER A 55 11.56 4.39 15.31
CA SER A 55 12.56 3.47 15.89
C SER A 55 13.21 4.03 17.15
N SER A 56 13.42 5.35 17.22
CA SER A 56 13.99 6.03 18.37
C SER A 56 13.09 6.02 19.61
N SER A 57 11.78 5.87 19.43
CA SER A 57 10.80 5.89 20.53
C SER A 57 10.11 4.55 20.78
N SER A 58 9.95 3.72 19.76
CA SER A 58 9.18 2.48 19.85
C SER A 58 9.69 1.34 18.98
N GLY A 59 10.76 1.54 18.21
CA GLY A 59 11.28 0.55 17.27
C GLY A 59 10.37 0.23 16.08
N ARG A 60 9.40 1.10 15.81
CA ARG A 60 8.41 0.87 14.75
C ARG A 60 8.76 1.65 13.50
N ILE A 61 9.04 0.92 12.44
CA ILE A 61 9.41 1.47 11.14
C ILE A 61 8.37 1.15 10.04
N TRP A 62 7.37 0.36 10.38
CA TRP A 62 6.39 -0.16 9.43
C TRP A 62 5.25 0.82 9.17
N ASN A 63 4.94 1.04 7.90
CA ASN A 63 3.88 1.92 7.44
C ASN A 63 3.00 1.17 6.45
N LEU A 64 1.70 1.32 6.56
CA LEU A 64 0.73 0.81 5.59
C LEU A 64 0.43 1.91 4.57
N VAL A 65 0.74 1.65 3.33
CA VAL A 65 0.47 2.54 2.18
C VAL A 65 -0.41 1.80 1.17
N ALA A 66 -1.02 2.52 0.23
CA ALA A 66 -1.88 1.91 -0.77
C ALA A 66 -1.66 2.53 -2.15
N ASN A 67 -1.87 1.74 -3.20
CA ASN A 67 -1.89 2.24 -4.58
C ASN A 67 -3.05 3.24 -4.74
N PRO A 68 -2.79 4.53 -5.00
CA PRO A 68 -3.83 5.55 -5.10
C PRO A 68 -4.51 5.62 -6.48
N TYR A 69 -4.01 4.85 -7.44
CA TYR A 69 -4.44 4.92 -8.84
C TYR A 69 -5.52 3.89 -9.16
N PRO A 70 -6.35 4.17 -10.18
CA PRO A 70 -7.34 3.21 -10.69
C PRO A 70 -6.73 2.15 -11.61
N SER A 71 -5.41 2.12 -11.74
CA SER A 71 -4.61 1.21 -12.54
C SER A 71 -3.64 0.43 -11.66
N TYR A 72 -3.03 -0.61 -12.22
CA TYR A 72 -1.89 -1.26 -11.55
C TYR A 72 -0.71 -0.30 -11.45
N LEU A 73 0.14 -0.55 -10.46
CA LEU A 73 1.38 0.18 -10.22
C LEU A 73 2.56 -0.79 -10.33
N ASN A 74 3.59 -0.45 -11.11
CA ASN A 74 4.82 -1.21 -11.19
C ASN A 74 5.52 -1.20 -9.84
N ALA A 75 5.78 -2.38 -9.26
CA ALA A 75 6.31 -2.50 -7.91
C ALA A 75 7.85 -2.56 -7.87
N ASN A 76 8.48 -3.24 -8.82
CA ASN A 76 9.92 -3.54 -8.83
C ASN A 76 10.56 -3.38 -10.22
N GLU A 77 11.88 -3.50 -10.28
CA GLU A 77 12.68 -3.35 -11.52
C GLU A 77 12.26 -4.32 -12.63
N ASN A 78 11.81 -5.52 -12.30
CA ASN A 78 11.37 -6.48 -13.29
C ASN A 78 10.00 -6.14 -13.90
N ALA A 79 9.20 -5.29 -13.23
CA ALA A 79 7.96 -4.74 -13.80
C ALA A 79 8.24 -3.54 -14.72
N ASP A 80 9.12 -2.65 -14.31
CA ASP A 80 9.63 -1.51 -15.09
C ASP A 80 10.97 -1.08 -14.48
N ASP A 81 12.02 -1.04 -15.29
CA ASP A 81 13.39 -0.77 -14.87
C ASP A 81 13.56 0.56 -14.10
N SER A 82 12.83 1.59 -14.47
CA SER A 82 13.01 2.95 -13.94
C SER A 82 11.81 3.51 -13.21
N ASN A 83 10.59 3.17 -13.67
CA ASN A 83 9.34 3.71 -13.15
C ASN A 83 8.61 2.66 -12.30
N ASN A 84 9.21 2.29 -11.19
CA ASN A 84 8.64 1.35 -10.24
C ASN A 84 8.78 1.88 -8.81
N PHE A 85 7.95 1.37 -7.91
CA PHE A 85 7.87 1.85 -6.54
C PHE A 85 9.20 1.69 -5.77
N LEU A 86 9.84 0.51 -5.87
CA LEU A 86 11.06 0.23 -5.11
C LEU A 86 12.29 1.00 -5.62
N THR A 87 12.43 1.22 -6.93
CA THR A 87 13.53 2.02 -7.48
C THR A 87 13.40 3.48 -7.12
N VAL A 88 12.19 4.05 -7.25
CA VAL A 88 11.97 5.48 -6.97
C VAL A 88 12.12 5.81 -5.48
N ASN A 89 11.66 4.93 -4.61
CA ASN A 89 11.73 5.17 -3.16
C ASN A 89 13.01 4.63 -2.50
N GLY A 90 13.55 3.54 -3.00
CA GLY A 90 14.85 2.95 -2.66
C GLY A 90 15.32 3.15 -1.23
N THR A 91 16.63 3.15 -1.04
CA THR A 91 17.27 3.33 0.26
C THR A 91 17.27 4.77 0.78
N THR A 92 16.73 5.71 0.02
CA THR A 92 16.60 7.11 0.49
C THR A 92 15.36 7.33 1.35
N THR A 93 14.39 6.44 1.24
CA THR A 93 13.11 6.53 1.94
C THR A 93 12.79 5.26 2.72
N LEU A 94 13.13 4.10 2.13
CA LEU A 94 12.92 2.80 2.74
C LEU A 94 14.16 2.35 3.51
N HIS A 95 13.94 1.60 4.57
CA HIS A 95 14.99 1.11 5.45
C HIS A 95 15.93 0.16 4.72
N ASP A 96 17.25 0.42 4.74
CA ASP A 96 18.28 -0.30 3.98
C ASP A 96 18.20 -1.83 4.04
N THR A 97 17.84 -2.37 5.20
CA THR A 97 17.73 -3.82 5.40
C THR A 97 16.40 -4.40 4.88
N TYR A 98 15.37 -3.56 4.76
CA TYR A 98 14.00 -3.99 4.46
C TYR A 98 13.43 -3.32 3.22
N VAL A 99 14.27 -3.03 2.22
CA VAL A 99 13.86 -2.46 0.92
C VAL A 99 13.03 -3.49 0.15
N ALA A 100 11.77 -3.52 0.44
CA ALA A 100 10.78 -4.42 -0.16
C ALA A 100 9.36 -3.91 0.11
N ILE A 101 8.40 -4.46 -0.59
CA ILE A 101 6.98 -4.37 -0.26
C ILE A 101 6.54 -5.67 0.41
N TYR A 102 5.67 -5.54 1.40
CA TYR A 102 5.19 -6.66 2.22
C TYR A 102 3.68 -6.71 2.12
N GLY A 103 3.17 -7.73 1.43
CA GLY A 103 1.75 -8.05 1.36
C GLY A 103 1.35 -8.94 2.52
N TYR A 104 0.29 -8.58 3.24
CA TYR A 104 -0.23 -9.43 4.30
C TYR A 104 -1.06 -10.58 3.69
N ASP A 105 -0.72 -11.81 4.04
CA ASP A 105 -1.43 -12.99 3.57
C ASP A 105 -2.70 -13.22 4.41
N ALA A 106 -3.85 -13.18 3.75
CA ALA A 106 -5.14 -13.25 4.41
C ALA A 106 -5.42 -14.61 5.11
N ASP A 107 -4.66 -15.65 4.76
CA ASP A 107 -4.73 -16.96 5.39
C ASP A 107 -4.00 -17.01 6.75
N GLY A 108 -3.34 -15.91 7.15
CA GLY A 108 -2.58 -15.81 8.39
C GLY A 108 -1.20 -16.47 8.33
N SER A 109 -0.72 -16.88 7.15
CA SER A 109 0.62 -17.48 6.99
C SER A 109 1.76 -16.48 7.16
N GLY A 110 1.49 -15.18 7.09
CA GLY A 110 2.47 -14.13 7.31
C GLY A 110 2.43 -13.03 6.27
N TYR A 111 3.60 -12.71 5.71
CA TYR A 111 3.77 -11.70 4.67
C TYR A 111 4.45 -12.29 3.45
N THR A 112 3.89 -12.04 2.28
CA THR A 112 4.61 -12.23 1.03
C THR A 112 5.49 -11.01 0.77
N ILE A 113 6.77 -11.24 0.43
CA ILE A 113 7.79 -10.20 0.32
C ILE A 113 8.26 -10.10 -1.12
N TYR A 114 8.17 -8.92 -1.71
CA TYR A 114 8.66 -8.63 -3.05
C TYR A 114 9.71 -7.52 -3.01
N ASN A 115 10.84 -7.76 -3.64
CA ASN A 115 11.95 -6.83 -3.79
C ASN A 115 12.37 -6.70 -5.27
N ASN A 116 13.45 -5.98 -5.57
CA ASN A 116 13.92 -5.80 -6.94
C ASN A 116 14.43 -7.09 -7.62
N THR A 117 14.71 -8.15 -6.86
CA THR A 117 15.09 -9.45 -7.43
C THR A 117 13.91 -10.41 -7.62
N SER A 118 12.73 -10.04 -7.13
CA SER A 118 11.49 -10.81 -7.36
C SER A 118 11.07 -10.70 -8.83
N GLU A 119 10.25 -11.65 -9.31
CA GLU A 119 9.63 -11.53 -10.62
C GLU A 119 8.85 -10.22 -10.76
N ALA A 120 8.47 -9.85 -12.00
CA ALA A 120 7.70 -8.65 -12.27
C ALA A 120 6.44 -8.62 -11.41
N THR A 121 6.37 -7.63 -10.51
CA THR A 121 5.31 -7.50 -9.50
C THR A 121 4.52 -6.22 -9.73
N TYR A 122 3.21 -6.33 -9.63
CA TYR A 122 2.27 -5.24 -9.87
C TYR A 122 1.33 -5.10 -8.68
N ILE A 123 1.14 -3.88 -8.19
CA ILE A 123 0.24 -3.57 -7.09
C ILE A 123 -1.13 -3.20 -7.67
N ALA A 124 -2.15 -3.96 -7.30
CA ALA A 124 -3.50 -3.75 -7.83
C ALA A 124 -4.09 -2.38 -7.40
N PRO A 125 -5.08 -1.85 -8.14
CA PRO A 125 -5.77 -0.63 -7.77
C PRO A 125 -6.30 -0.67 -6.34
N GLY A 126 -5.95 0.34 -5.53
CA GLY A 126 -6.37 0.44 -4.13
C GLY A 126 -5.76 -0.60 -3.17
N GLN A 127 -4.85 -1.43 -3.64
CA GLN A 127 -4.22 -2.45 -2.80
C GLN A 127 -3.27 -1.82 -1.78
N GLY A 128 -3.47 -2.17 -0.50
CA GLY A 128 -2.58 -1.81 0.60
C GLY A 128 -1.38 -2.75 0.71
N PHE A 129 -0.24 -2.22 1.12
CA PHE A 129 0.98 -2.96 1.39
C PHE A 129 1.82 -2.26 2.46
N MET A 130 2.66 -3.02 3.16
CA MET A 130 3.53 -2.48 4.19
C MET A 130 4.90 -2.14 3.62
N VAL A 131 5.49 -1.06 4.11
CA VAL A 131 6.88 -0.66 3.85
C VAL A 131 7.56 -0.29 5.17
N ALA A 132 8.87 -0.48 5.23
CA ALA A 132 9.70 -0.04 6.35
C ALA A 132 10.34 1.30 6.01
N ALA A 133 10.12 2.33 6.82
CA ALA A 133 10.75 3.64 6.63
C ALA A 133 12.20 3.65 7.14
N ASP A 134 13.07 4.45 6.49
CA ASP A 134 14.45 4.65 6.94
C ASP A 134 14.49 5.56 8.17
N ASN A 135 15.24 5.14 9.18
CA ASN A 135 15.40 5.85 10.46
C ASN A 135 16.22 7.15 10.36
N ALA A 136 17.02 7.32 9.32
CA ALA A 136 17.77 8.54 9.10
C ALA A 136 16.91 9.71 8.58
N SER A 137 15.68 9.41 8.17
CA SER A 137 14.81 10.32 7.43
C SER A 137 13.48 10.56 8.15
N SER A 138 13.54 11.08 9.40
CA SER A 138 12.31 11.47 10.11
C SER A 138 11.49 12.46 9.28
N GLY A 139 10.24 12.13 8.99
CA GLY A 139 9.36 12.93 8.15
C GLY A 139 9.55 12.73 6.65
N THR A 140 10.04 11.59 6.23
CA THR A 140 10.16 11.19 4.82
C THR A 140 8.81 10.79 4.22
N SER A 141 8.76 10.69 2.90
CA SER A 141 7.57 10.32 2.16
C SER A 141 7.91 9.34 1.04
N VAL A 142 7.03 8.39 0.80
CA VAL A 142 7.07 7.57 -0.42
C VAL A 142 6.37 8.31 -1.55
N SER A 143 6.94 8.21 -2.74
CA SER A 143 6.38 8.75 -3.97
C SER A 143 5.75 7.63 -4.79
N MET A 144 4.54 7.87 -5.25
CA MET A 144 3.85 7.05 -6.23
C MET A 144 3.56 7.95 -7.44
N THR A 145 4.37 7.79 -8.49
CA THR A 145 4.30 8.68 -9.65
C THR A 145 3.33 8.15 -10.71
N ALA A 146 2.74 9.06 -11.49
CA ALA A 146 1.87 8.70 -12.59
C ALA A 146 2.59 7.82 -13.64
N ALA A 147 3.91 7.94 -13.76
CA ALA A 147 4.73 7.13 -14.66
C ALA A 147 4.83 5.64 -14.24
N MET A 148 4.56 5.32 -12.98
CA MET A 148 4.54 3.93 -12.51
C MET A 148 3.27 3.18 -12.92
N GLN A 149 2.24 3.88 -13.41
CA GLN A 149 0.98 3.27 -13.76
C GLN A 149 1.11 2.36 -14.98
N THR A 150 0.42 1.22 -14.94
CA THR A 150 0.41 0.25 -16.02
C THR A 150 -0.97 -0.41 -16.16
N THR A 151 -1.27 -0.88 -17.35
CA THR A 151 -2.42 -1.76 -17.60
C THR A 151 -2.03 -3.23 -17.51
N THR A 152 -0.74 -3.52 -17.35
CA THR A 152 -0.24 -4.86 -17.09
C THR A 152 -0.44 -5.18 -15.62
N GLY A 153 -1.04 -6.31 -15.36
CA GLY A 153 -1.28 -6.81 -14.03
C GLY A 153 -2.13 -8.07 -14.15
N GLY A 154 -2.17 -8.83 -13.13
CA GLY A 154 -2.95 -10.05 -13.04
C GLY A 154 -3.81 -10.00 -11.80
N ASP A 155 -3.57 -10.95 -10.94
CA ASP A 155 -4.13 -11.00 -9.60
C ASP A 155 -3.39 -10.04 -8.66
N ASP A 156 -4.01 -9.69 -7.56
CA ASP A 156 -3.29 -9.02 -6.49
C ASP A 156 -2.23 -9.99 -5.91
N PHE A 157 -1.16 -9.46 -5.34
CA PHE A 157 -0.13 -10.29 -4.72
C PHE A 157 -0.51 -10.74 -3.29
N ILE A 158 -1.66 -10.34 -2.80
CA ILE A 158 -2.22 -10.81 -1.54
C ILE A 158 -3.01 -12.06 -1.86
N SER A 159 -2.36 -13.20 -1.87
CA SER A 159 -3.05 -14.45 -2.14
C SER A 159 -3.95 -14.85 -0.98
N GLY A 160 -5.19 -14.52 -1.10
CA GLY A 160 -6.27 -15.26 -0.45
C GLY A 160 -7.08 -15.90 -1.56
N ASP A 161 -7.53 -17.11 -1.36
CA ASP A 161 -8.36 -17.88 -2.28
C ASP A 161 -9.74 -17.22 -2.44
N ILE A 162 -9.73 -15.98 -2.97
CA ILE A 162 -10.93 -15.22 -3.26
C ILE A 162 -11.23 -15.42 -4.73
N ILE A 163 -12.21 -16.24 -5.00
CA ILE A 163 -12.86 -16.27 -6.31
C ILE A 163 -13.45 -14.89 -6.53
N GLN A 164 -12.69 -13.99 -7.13
CA GLN A 164 -13.16 -12.68 -7.52
C GLN A 164 -13.92 -12.78 -8.83
N ASN A 165 -15.22 -12.80 -8.75
CA ASN A 165 -16.05 -12.34 -9.85
C ASN A 165 -16.12 -10.81 -9.77
N THR A 166 -15.13 -10.13 -10.32
CA THR A 166 -15.21 -8.68 -10.49
C THR A 166 -15.94 -8.40 -11.79
N GLU A 167 -17.23 -8.25 -11.72
CA GLU A 167 -18.02 -7.68 -12.81
C GLU A 167 -17.88 -6.16 -12.72
N VAL A 168 -17.02 -5.58 -13.54
CA VAL A 168 -16.97 -4.13 -13.75
C VAL A 168 -18.12 -3.77 -14.69
N VAL A 169 -19.23 -3.30 -14.14
CA VAL A 169 -20.30 -2.69 -14.95
C VAL A 169 -19.91 -1.22 -15.17
N ILE A 170 -19.65 -0.89 -16.44
CA ILE A 170 -19.41 0.50 -16.89
C ILE A 170 -20.76 1.13 -17.21
#